data_ed5127763e9dbefed0f90fac3f255ead
#
_entry.id   ed5127763e9dbefed0f90fac3f255ead
#
_cell.length_a   1.000
_cell.length_b   1.000
_cell.length_c   1.000
_cell.angle_alpha   90.00
_cell.angle_beta   90.00
_cell.angle_gamma   90.00
#
_symmetry.space_group_name_H-M   'P 1'
#
loop_
_entity.id
_entity.type
_entity.pdbx_description
1 polymer ?
#
loop_
_entity_poly.entity_id
_entity_poly.type
_entity_poly.pdbx_seq_one_letter_code
_entity_poly.pdbx_strand_id
1 'polypeptide(L)'
;MKKKIVVSVLSLSVMVLSSIPVFAAAPAQTSSTSGNGYAVVRDNDYVNTLARAKNKYIKNGDGTRVGYWIYGKRDGNVVSEYKTYVGEGRASVTNGEGYYDDGGWVGVEEWSKAAQPWTKKGTNKAYYDYR
;
A
#
# COMPACT_ATOMS: atom_id res chain seq x y z
N MET A 1 65.46 63.09 8.20
CA MET A 1 64.17 62.45 8.62
C MET A 1 63.58 61.72 7.44
N LYS A 2 63.64 60.41 7.49
CA LYS A 2 63.04 59.59 6.44
C LYS A 2 61.59 59.18 6.84
N LYS A 3 60.61 59.71 6.12
CA LYS A 3 59.23 59.35 6.34
C LYS A 3 58.98 58.00 5.63
N LYS A 4 58.67 56.99 6.43
CA LYS A 4 58.22 55.70 5.88
C LYS A 4 56.74 55.81 5.51
N ILE A 5 56.46 55.66 4.25
CA ILE A 5 55.06 55.51 3.75
C ILE A 5 54.72 54.07 3.93
N VAL A 6 53.70 53.81 4.76
CA VAL A 6 53.08 52.47 4.87
C VAL A 6 51.98 52.42 3.88
N VAL A 7 52.17 51.67 2.81
CA VAL A 7 51.08 51.34 1.85
C VAL A 7 50.31 50.19 2.45
N SER A 8 49.07 50.51 2.91
CA SER A 8 48.13 49.50 3.34
C SER A 8 47.45 48.95 2.08
N VAL A 9 47.77 47.71 1.73
CA VAL A 9 47.08 47.01 0.68
C VAL A 9 45.79 46.41 1.27
N LEU A 10 44.67 47.07 0.94
CA LEU A 10 43.35 46.59 1.28
C LEU A 10 43.01 45.47 0.30
N SER A 11 43.14 44.21 0.68
CA SER A 11 42.70 43.07 -0.10
C SER A 11 41.17 42.94 0.01
N LEU A 12 40.48 43.38 -1.04
CA LEU A 12 39.04 43.20 -1.18
C LEU A 12 38.78 41.74 -1.57
N SER A 13 38.50 40.90 -0.58
CA SER A 13 38.02 39.53 -0.86
C SER A 13 36.57 39.58 -1.32
N VAL A 14 36.38 39.44 -2.63
CA VAL A 14 35.05 39.24 -3.23
C VAL A 14 34.61 37.83 -2.84
N MET A 15 33.74 37.70 -1.85
CA MET A 15 32.98 36.47 -1.63
C MET A 15 31.96 36.32 -2.72
N VAL A 16 32.25 35.49 -3.70
CA VAL A 16 31.26 35.00 -4.63
C VAL A 16 30.35 34.03 -3.86
N LEU A 17 29.22 34.54 -3.38
CA LEU A 17 28.13 33.66 -2.93
C LEU A 17 27.58 32.97 -4.18
N SER A 18 28.09 31.75 -4.45
CA SER A 18 27.42 30.85 -5.36
C SER A 18 26.10 30.44 -4.71
N SER A 19 25.01 31.09 -5.08
CA SER A 19 23.66 30.61 -4.78
C SER A 19 23.46 29.30 -5.53
N ILE A 20 23.67 28.19 -4.82
CA ILE A 20 23.23 26.87 -5.29
C ILE A 20 21.71 26.95 -5.28
N PRO A 21 21.02 26.76 -6.42
CA PRO A 21 19.57 26.64 -6.37
C PRO A 21 19.27 25.39 -5.55
N VAL A 22 18.78 25.59 -4.36
CA VAL A 22 18.14 24.52 -3.58
C VAL A 22 16.87 24.23 -4.36
N PHE A 23 16.91 23.20 -5.19
CA PHE A 23 15.66 22.61 -5.66
C PHE A 23 14.97 22.06 -4.41
N ALA A 24 14.00 22.80 -3.89
CA ALA A 24 13.05 22.26 -2.96
C ALA A 24 12.43 21.08 -3.70
N ALA A 25 12.76 19.85 -3.28
CA ALA A 25 12.04 18.68 -3.71
C ALA A 25 10.57 18.99 -3.40
N ALA A 26 9.71 18.94 -4.43
CA ALA A 26 8.28 19.05 -4.22
C ALA A 26 7.94 18.09 -3.07
N PRO A 27 7.14 18.50 -2.07
CA PRO A 27 6.74 17.57 -1.02
C PRO A 27 6.21 16.34 -1.72
N ALA A 28 6.82 15.19 -1.44
CA ALA A 28 6.30 13.93 -1.93
C ALA A 28 4.84 13.93 -1.50
N GLN A 29 3.93 13.96 -2.48
CA GLN A 29 2.52 13.79 -2.18
C GLN A 29 2.46 12.43 -1.49
N THR A 30 2.29 12.45 -0.20
CA THR A 30 1.87 11.28 0.55
C THR A 30 0.44 11.02 0.13
N SER A 31 0.28 10.44 -1.06
CA SER A 31 -0.96 9.75 -1.39
C SER A 31 -1.17 8.78 -0.26
N SER A 32 -2.31 8.87 0.43
CA SER A 32 -2.61 7.98 1.54
C SER A 32 -2.43 6.55 1.02
N THR A 33 -1.35 5.91 1.47
CA THR A 33 -0.98 4.56 1.04
C THR A 33 -1.83 3.51 1.74
N SER A 34 -2.93 3.91 2.37
CA SER A 34 -3.84 3.03 3.09
C SER A 34 -5.20 2.96 2.41
N GLY A 35 -5.82 1.81 2.48
CA GLY A 35 -7.16 1.58 1.99
C GLY A 35 -7.68 0.20 2.36
N ASN A 36 -8.97 0.02 2.16
CA ASN A 36 -9.65 -1.25 2.42
C ASN A 36 -10.78 -1.49 1.42
N GLY A 37 -11.29 -2.69 1.42
CA GLY A 37 -12.48 -3.03 0.67
C GLY A 37 -13.01 -4.41 1.04
N TYR A 38 -14.23 -4.67 0.62
CA TYR A 38 -14.84 -5.98 0.81
C TYR A 38 -15.70 -6.42 -0.37
N ALA A 39 -15.99 -7.69 -0.42
CA ALA A 39 -16.97 -8.27 -1.32
C ALA A 39 -17.86 -9.26 -0.56
N VAL A 40 -19.14 -9.29 -0.92
CA VAL A 40 -20.04 -10.36 -0.52
C VAL A 40 -19.74 -11.57 -1.41
N VAL A 41 -19.46 -12.69 -0.77
CA VAL A 41 -19.19 -13.97 -1.46
C VAL A 41 -20.49 -14.76 -1.55
N ARG A 42 -20.89 -15.09 -2.77
CA ARG A 42 -22.08 -15.87 -3.07
C ARG A 42 -21.73 -17.34 -3.35
N ASP A 43 -22.72 -18.21 -3.31
CA ASP A 43 -22.52 -19.66 -3.48
C ASP A 43 -21.83 -20.06 -4.81
N ASN A 44 -22.01 -19.26 -5.86
CA ASN A 44 -21.39 -19.48 -7.18
C ASN A 44 -20.10 -18.71 -7.42
N ASP A 45 -19.58 -18.00 -6.40
CA ASP A 45 -18.34 -17.24 -6.47
C ASP A 45 -17.12 -18.13 -6.17
N TYR A 46 -16.94 -19.20 -6.96
CA TYR A 46 -15.82 -20.13 -6.75
C TYR A 46 -14.47 -19.51 -7.11
N VAL A 47 -13.50 -19.70 -6.22
CA VAL A 47 -12.08 -19.53 -6.54
C VAL A 47 -11.60 -20.83 -7.18
N ASN A 48 -11.67 -20.93 -8.47
CA ASN A 48 -11.15 -22.07 -9.18
C ASN A 48 -9.79 -21.78 -9.77
N THR A 49 -8.85 -22.71 -9.62
CA THR A 49 -7.46 -22.60 -10.06
C THR A 49 -7.30 -22.46 -11.58
N LEU A 50 -8.35 -22.65 -12.38
CA LEU A 50 -8.25 -22.73 -13.82
C LEU A 50 -9.07 -21.72 -14.63
N ALA A 51 -10.06 -21.00 -14.11
CA ALA A 51 -10.84 -20.11 -14.99
C ALA A 51 -11.65 -18.97 -14.38
N ARG A 52 -12.03 -18.97 -13.12
CA ARG A 52 -12.93 -17.94 -12.57
C ARG A 52 -12.67 -17.59 -11.10
N ALA A 53 -11.41 -17.47 -10.72
CA ALA A 53 -11.11 -16.77 -9.49
C ALA A 53 -11.65 -15.35 -9.62
N LYS A 54 -12.49 -14.90 -8.70
CA LYS A 54 -12.75 -13.49 -8.58
C LYS A 54 -11.48 -12.86 -8.07
N ASN A 55 -10.77 -12.23 -8.97
CA ASN A 55 -9.54 -11.53 -8.68
C ASN A 55 -9.58 -10.13 -9.27
N LYS A 56 -8.90 -9.22 -8.63
CA LYS A 56 -8.73 -7.87 -9.16
C LYS A 56 -7.47 -7.22 -8.63
N TYR A 57 -6.91 -6.36 -9.47
CA TYR A 57 -5.94 -5.39 -8.99
C TYR A 57 -6.65 -4.33 -8.16
N ILE A 58 -6.12 -4.06 -6.97
CA ILE A 58 -6.55 -2.96 -6.14
C ILE A 58 -5.76 -1.72 -6.57
N LYS A 59 -6.47 -0.62 -6.75
CA LYS A 59 -5.90 0.67 -7.12
C LYS A 59 -6.19 1.67 -6.03
N ASN A 60 -5.25 2.57 -5.78
CA ASN A 60 -5.46 3.74 -4.92
C ASN A 60 -6.26 4.84 -5.65
N GLY A 61 -6.49 5.97 -4.97
CA GLY A 61 -7.20 7.11 -5.53
C GLY A 61 -6.58 7.68 -6.81
N ASP A 62 -5.28 7.50 -7.03
CA ASP A 62 -4.54 7.96 -8.21
C ASP A 62 -4.58 6.94 -9.37
N GLY A 63 -5.25 5.80 -9.18
CA GLY A 63 -5.30 4.72 -10.15
C GLY A 63 -4.07 3.81 -10.18
N THR A 64 -3.10 4.01 -9.29
CA THR A 64 -1.91 3.16 -9.15
C THR A 64 -2.29 1.82 -8.54
N ARG A 65 -1.76 0.72 -9.09
CA ARG A 65 -1.95 -0.62 -8.54
C ARG A 65 -1.20 -0.73 -7.22
N VAL A 66 -1.92 -0.97 -6.13
CA VAL A 66 -1.37 -1.12 -4.77
C VAL A 66 -1.48 -2.53 -4.22
N GLY A 67 -2.11 -3.44 -4.94
CA GLY A 67 -2.19 -4.83 -4.55
C GLY A 67 -2.98 -5.69 -5.53
N TYR A 68 -3.02 -6.98 -5.21
CA TYR A 68 -3.78 -7.98 -5.94
C TYR A 68 -4.60 -8.81 -4.96
N TRP A 69 -5.89 -8.97 -5.23
CA TRP A 69 -6.83 -9.61 -4.34
C TRP A 69 -7.57 -10.75 -5.03
N ILE A 70 -7.58 -11.91 -4.36
CA ILE A 70 -8.33 -13.10 -4.76
C ILE A 70 -9.34 -13.38 -3.65
N TYR A 71 -10.60 -13.58 -4.01
CA TYR A 71 -11.64 -13.87 -3.04
C TYR A 71 -12.74 -14.72 -3.62
N GLY A 72 -13.45 -15.43 -2.75
CA GLY A 72 -14.56 -16.27 -3.17
C GLY A 72 -14.77 -17.47 -2.28
N LYS A 73 -15.37 -18.51 -2.84
CA LYS A 73 -15.58 -19.80 -2.20
C LYS A 73 -14.59 -20.82 -2.75
N ARG A 74 -13.86 -21.49 -1.86
CA ARG A 74 -12.92 -22.56 -2.22
C ARG A 74 -12.93 -23.64 -1.15
N ASP A 75 -13.04 -24.89 -1.57
CA ASP A 75 -13.02 -26.08 -0.68
C ASP A 75 -13.98 -25.97 0.52
N GLY A 76 -15.18 -25.43 0.28
CA GLY A 76 -16.18 -25.24 1.33
C GLY A 76 -15.95 -24.05 2.26
N ASN A 77 -14.96 -23.20 1.98
CA ASN A 77 -14.64 -22.00 2.77
C ASN A 77 -14.91 -20.72 1.98
N VAL A 78 -15.27 -19.65 2.69
CA VAL A 78 -15.07 -18.27 2.21
C VAL A 78 -13.60 -17.95 2.39
N VAL A 79 -12.96 -17.47 1.33
CA VAL A 79 -11.52 -17.17 1.32
C VAL A 79 -11.26 -15.73 0.88
N SER A 80 -10.20 -15.15 1.43
CA SER A 80 -9.62 -13.89 1.01
C SER A 80 -8.11 -14.03 1.01
N GLU A 81 -7.47 -13.71 -0.10
CA GLU A 81 -6.02 -13.70 -0.25
C GLU A 81 -5.60 -12.37 -0.85
N TYR A 82 -4.78 -11.63 -0.14
CA TYR A 82 -4.35 -10.32 -0.58
C TYR A 82 -2.82 -10.21 -0.58
N LYS A 83 -2.29 -9.71 -1.67
CA LYS A 83 -0.88 -9.37 -1.81
C LYS A 83 -0.76 -7.87 -2.03
N THR A 84 -0.09 -7.17 -1.13
CA THR A 84 0.16 -5.74 -1.28
C THR A 84 1.41 -5.48 -2.12
N TYR A 85 1.40 -4.39 -2.86
CA TYR A 85 2.56 -3.85 -3.57
C TYR A 85 3.15 -2.62 -2.86
N VAL A 86 2.51 -2.18 -1.78
CA VAL A 86 2.92 -1.03 -0.99
C VAL A 86 2.74 -1.35 0.50
N GLY A 87 3.67 -0.90 1.34
CA GLY A 87 3.56 -1.00 2.79
C GLY A 87 3.25 -2.41 3.31
N GLU A 88 2.17 -2.55 4.07
CA GLU A 88 1.68 -3.83 4.60
C GLU A 88 0.28 -4.12 4.10
N GLY A 89 -0.05 -5.38 3.91
CA GLY A 89 -1.36 -5.85 3.48
C GLY A 89 -1.95 -6.91 4.38
N ARG A 90 -3.28 -6.97 4.45
CA ARG A 90 -4.01 -7.96 5.23
C ARG A 90 -5.24 -8.44 4.47
N ALA A 91 -5.47 -9.74 4.48
CA ALA A 91 -6.73 -10.35 4.07
C ALA A 91 -7.52 -10.79 5.31
N SER A 92 -8.84 -10.70 5.25
CA SER A 92 -9.72 -11.23 6.29
C SER A 92 -11.04 -11.70 5.71
N VAL A 93 -11.76 -12.50 6.46
CA VAL A 93 -13.08 -13.03 6.10
C VAL A 93 -14.00 -13.03 7.31
N THR A 94 -15.31 -12.93 7.03
CA THR A 94 -16.37 -13.21 7.99
C THR A 94 -17.36 -14.15 7.32
N ASN A 95 -17.69 -15.26 7.94
CA ASN A 95 -18.73 -16.14 7.41
C ASN A 95 -20.15 -15.68 7.80
N GLY A 96 -21.17 -16.34 7.29
CA GLY A 96 -22.56 -15.96 7.53
C GLY A 96 -23.03 -16.14 8.98
N GLU A 97 -22.29 -16.86 9.82
CA GLU A 97 -22.54 -17.01 11.26
C GLU A 97 -21.77 -15.96 12.09
N GLY A 98 -20.98 -15.12 11.44
CA GLY A 98 -20.22 -14.06 12.08
C GLY A 98 -18.82 -14.48 12.57
N TYR A 99 -18.38 -15.71 12.27
CA TYR A 99 -16.99 -16.09 12.57
C TYR A 99 -16.01 -15.36 11.67
N TYR A 100 -14.94 -14.90 12.27
CA TYR A 100 -13.91 -14.08 11.65
C TYR A 100 -12.56 -14.80 11.60
N ASP A 101 -11.82 -14.60 10.54
CA ASP A 101 -10.41 -14.97 10.41
C ASP A 101 -9.64 -13.90 9.66
N ASP A 102 -8.36 -13.71 9.98
CA ASP A 102 -7.48 -12.88 9.21
C ASP A 102 -6.09 -13.52 9.03
N GLY A 103 -5.45 -13.20 7.92
CA GLY A 103 -4.12 -13.69 7.58
C GLY A 103 -2.98 -12.89 8.23
N GLY A 104 -3.31 -11.88 9.05
CA GLY A 104 -2.34 -10.96 9.62
C GLY A 104 -1.78 -9.96 8.60
N TRP A 105 -1.12 -8.93 9.11
CA TRP A 105 -0.38 -7.97 8.32
C TRP A 105 0.91 -8.57 7.79
N VAL A 106 1.12 -8.50 6.49
CA VAL A 106 2.32 -9.01 5.80
C VAL A 106 2.95 -7.91 4.96
N GLY A 107 4.23 -8.06 4.66
CA GLY A 107 5.00 -7.11 3.88
C GLY A 107 4.68 -7.12 2.39
N VAL A 108 5.36 -6.24 1.65
CA VAL A 108 5.25 -6.11 0.19
C VAL A 108 5.56 -7.44 -0.49
N GLU A 109 4.75 -7.79 -1.50
CA GLU A 109 4.84 -9.02 -2.30
C GLU A 109 4.55 -10.31 -1.51
N GLU A 110 4.18 -10.24 -0.25
CA GLU A 110 3.75 -11.39 0.54
C GLU A 110 2.23 -11.57 0.48
N TRP A 111 1.76 -12.81 0.64
CA TRP A 111 0.36 -13.13 0.68
C TRP A 111 -0.16 -13.19 2.11
N SER A 112 -1.16 -12.36 2.43
CA SER A 112 -2.03 -12.55 3.57
C SER A 112 -3.22 -13.40 3.14
N LYS A 113 -3.54 -14.46 3.91
CA LYS A 113 -4.58 -15.43 3.55
C LYS A 113 -5.48 -15.70 4.74
N ALA A 114 -6.79 -15.63 4.51
CA ALA A 114 -7.81 -15.90 5.50
C ALA A 114 -8.88 -16.86 4.93
N ALA A 115 -9.43 -17.69 5.79
CA ALA A 115 -10.49 -18.63 5.42
C ALA A 115 -11.40 -18.93 6.60
N GLN A 116 -12.71 -19.08 6.36
CA GLN A 116 -13.71 -19.57 7.29
C GLN A 116 -14.66 -20.53 6.59
N PRO A 117 -15.25 -21.51 7.26
CA PRO A 117 -16.28 -22.34 6.67
C PRO A 117 -17.39 -21.48 6.05
N TRP A 118 -17.69 -21.73 4.78
CA TRP A 118 -18.74 -21.03 4.09
C TRP A 118 -20.11 -21.50 4.62
N THR A 119 -21.03 -20.58 4.85
CA THR A 119 -22.35 -20.89 5.38
C THR A 119 -23.45 -20.50 4.39
N LYS A 120 -24.50 -21.32 4.30
CA LYS A 120 -25.68 -21.03 3.47
C LYS A 120 -26.52 -19.90 4.06
N LYS A 121 -26.58 -19.80 5.39
CA LYS A 121 -27.28 -18.74 6.11
C LYS A 121 -26.35 -17.56 6.34
N GLY A 122 -26.95 -16.38 6.40
CA GLY A 122 -26.21 -15.14 6.63
C GLY A 122 -25.40 -14.69 5.41
N THR A 123 -24.47 -13.81 5.63
CA THR A 123 -23.66 -13.19 4.59
C THR A 123 -22.18 -13.51 4.79
N ASN A 124 -21.58 -14.19 3.83
CA ASN A 124 -20.15 -14.46 3.78
C ASN A 124 -19.45 -13.28 3.09
N LYS A 125 -18.41 -12.74 3.70
CA LYS A 125 -17.67 -11.57 3.21
C LYS A 125 -16.17 -11.82 3.22
N ALA A 126 -15.51 -11.34 2.19
CA ALA A 126 -14.06 -11.29 2.09
C ALA A 126 -13.60 -9.82 2.09
N TYR A 127 -12.48 -9.56 2.73
CA TYR A 127 -11.93 -8.21 2.91
C TYR A 127 -10.46 -8.17 2.55
N TYR A 128 -10.00 -6.99 2.18
CA TYR A 128 -8.59 -6.64 2.11
C TYR A 128 -8.36 -5.28 2.78
N ASP A 129 -7.19 -5.13 3.37
CA ASP A 129 -6.69 -3.86 3.92
C ASP A 129 -5.23 -3.68 3.48
N TYR A 130 -4.80 -2.44 3.34
CA TYR A 130 -3.39 -2.07 3.16
C TYR A 130 -3.07 -0.74 3.84
N ARG A 131 -1.82 -0.56 4.28
CA ARG A 131 -1.32 0.63 4.99
C ARG A 131 0.16 0.86 4.75
#